data_91d9a2850fb7cfcf5c04e618dca4838c
#
_entry.id   91d9a2850fb7cfcf5c04e618dca4838c
#
_cell.length_a   1.000
_cell.length_b   1.000
_cell.length_c   1.000
_cell.angle_alpha   90.00
_cell.angle_beta   90.00
_cell.angle_gamma   90.00
#
_symmetry.space_group_name_H-M   'P 1'
#
loop_
_entity.id
_entity.type
_entity.pdbx_description
1 polymer ?
#
loop_
_entity_poly.entity_id
_entity_poly.type
_entity_poly.pdbx_seq_one_letter_code
_entity_poly.pdbx_strand_id
1 'polypeptide(L)'
;AHQSVVLLKNEKILPLDKKANVAVIGPNADDLSVLLANYNGTADDYYTFLRGIRSVCRGKVIYARGCHVTEDESTWRYSEHPMREAIISAMQSDIVIMCMGINPSIEGEESLSRGFKGDRESIEMPLIQQELFDEIKKLGKPIVFINISGSCVDLSHAEENADAVIQCFYPGALGGRALADIVFGNKSPSGRLPVTFYKSTSDLPDFSDYSMKGRTYRFFEGKPVYRFGHGLTYADIKEEWID
;
A
#
# COMPACT_ATOMS: atom_id res chain seq x y z
N ALA A 1 8.75 11.81 5.01
CA ALA A 1 7.55 11.13 4.50
C ALA A 1 7.37 11.31 2.98
N HIS A 2 7.34 12.54 2.40
CA HIS A 2 7.12 12.70 0.94
C HIS A 2 8.11 11.91 0.07
N GLN A 3 9.40 11.88 0.45
CA GLN A 3 10.46 11.20 -0.31
C GLN A 3 10.45 9.67 -0.16
N SER A 4 9.71 9.14 0.82
CA SER A 4 9.57 7.70 1.02
C SER A 4 8.32 7.11 0.35
N VAL A 5 7.39 7.94 -0.11
CA VAL A 5 6.24 7.49 -0.88
C VAL A 5 6.68 7.27 -2.33
N VAL A 6 6.45 6.06 -2.83
CA VAL A 6 6.89 5.65 -4.17
C VAL A 6 5.69 5.41 -5.06
N LEU A 7 5.55 6.17 -6.15
CA LEU A 7 4.56 5.90 -7.18
C LEU A 7 5.08 4.78 -8.09
N LEU A 8 4.41 3.63 -8.08
CA LEU A 8 4.83 2.44 -8.80
C LEU A 8 4.17 2.32 -10.18
N LYS A 9 2.88 2.63 -10.26
CA LYS A 9 2.08 2.60 -11.49
C LYS A 9 1.16 3.81 -11.53
N ASN A 10 0.93 4.36 -12.72
CA ASN A 10 -0.06 5.41 -12.95
C ASN A 10 -0.56 5.40 -14.38
N GLU A 11 -1.78 4.95 -14.59
CA GLU A 11 -2.47 4.99 -15.89
C GLU A 11 -3.14 6.37 -16.13
N LYS A 12 -2.41 7.44 -15.79
CA LYS A 12 -2.83 8.84 -15.93
C LYS A 12 -4.02 9.25 -15.06
N ILE A 13 -4.30 8.49 -13.99
CA ILE A 13 -5.34 8.85 -13.03
C ILE A 13 -4.82 9.84 -11.98
N LEU A 14 -3.56 9.74 -11.59
CA LEU A 14 -2.92 10.66 -10.64
C LEU A 14 -2.22 11.80 -11.37
N PRO A 15 -2.24 13.03 -10.81
CA PRO A 15 -2.91 13.41 -9.56
C PRO A 15 -4.43 13.51 -9.70
N LEU A 16 -5.17 13.20 -8.61
CA LEU A 16 -6.63 13.30 -8.58
C LEU A 16 -7.10 14.77 -8.55
N ASP A 17 -8.28 15.01 -9.14
CA ASP A 17 -9.00 16.27 -8.88
C ASP A 17 -9.42 16.32 -7.40
N LYS A 18 -9.07 17.41 -6.73
CA LYS A 18 -9.46 17.66 -5.34
C LYS A 18 -10.97 17.72 -5.11
N LYS A 19 -11.77 17.92 -6.15
CA LYS A 19 -13.23 17.97 -6.08
C LYS A 19 -13.90 16.61 -6.29
N ALA A 20 -13.13 15.58 -6.69
CA ALA A 20 -13.67 14.23 -6.85
C ALA A 20 -14.21 13.70 -5.52
N ASN A 21 -15.32 12.96 -5.58
CA ASN A 21 -15.82 12.20 -4.46
C ASN A 21 -15.01 10.90 -4.37
N VAL A 22 -14.42 10.63 -3.23
CA VAL A 22 -13.54 9.46 -3.05
C VAL A 22 -14.07 8.54 -1.96
N ALA A 23 -14.00 7.22 -2.22
CA ALA A 23 -14.11 6.23 -1.16
C ALA A 23 -12.69 5.85 -0.71
N VAL A 24 -12.42 5.93 0.57
CA VAL A 24 -11.18 5.45 1.20
C VAL A 24 -11.50 4.14 1.87
N ILE A 25 -10.94 3.05 1.36
CA ILE A 25 -11.28 1.69 1.77
C ILE A 25 -10.01 0.97 2.19
N GLY A 26 -10.10 0.13 3.19
CA GLY A 26 -9.02 -0.76 3.59
C GLY A 26 -8.71 -0.71 5.08
N PRO A 27 -8.11 -1.81 5.59
CA PRO A 27 -7.81 -1.96 7.02
C PRO A 27 -6.78 -0.94 7.52
N ASN A 28 -5.87 -0.52 6.66
CA ASN A 28 -4.78 0.40 7.00
C ASN A 28 -5.13 1.89 6.79
N ALA A 29 -6.35 2.20 6.34
CA ALA A 29 -6.73 3.58 6.02
C ALA A 29 -6.72 4.51 7.24
N ASP A 30 -7.19 4.01 8.39
CA ASP A 30 -7.31 4.78 9.64
C ASP A 30 -6.64 4.06 10.83
N ASP A 31 -5.53 3.42 10.58
CA ASP A 31 -4.71 2.73 11.59
C ASP A 31 -3.45 3.54 11.90
N LEU A 32 -3.24 3.87 13.18
CA LEU A 32 -2.06 4.59 13.66
C LEU A 32 -0.81 3.70 13.69
N SER A 33 -0.98 2.40 13.89
CA SER A 33 0.15 1.47 14.02
C SER A 33 1.02 1.43 12.76
N VAL A 34 0.38 1.54 11.59
CA VAL A 34 1.07 1.53 10.29
C VAL A 34 1.86 2.82 10.00
N LEU A 35 1.73 3.84 10.83
CA LEU A 35 2.56 5.03 10.71
C LEU A 35 3.92 4.84 11.39
N LEU A 36 3.97 4.09 12.49
CA LEU A 36 5.11 4.05 13.42
C LEU A 36 5.94 2.78 13.28
N ALA A 37 5.45 1.75 12.66
CA ALA A 37 6.05 0.42 12.62
C ALA A 37 6.28 -0.16 14.03
N ASN A 38 7.33 -0.98 14.19
CA ASN A 38 7.70 -1.57 15.48
C ASN A 38 8.47 -0.59 16.40
N TYR A 39 8.81 0.58 15.89
CA TYR A 39 9.56 1.60 16.63
C TYR A 39 8.59 2.63 17.22
N ASN A 40 8.02 2.29 18.36
CA ASN A 40 7.04 3.10 19.03
C ASN A 40 7.64 4.42 19.54
N GLY A 41 7.29 5.50 18.90
CA GLY A 41 7.56 6.86 19.35
C GLY A 41 6.25 7.60 19.62
N THR A 42 6.34 8.72 20.31
CA THR A 42 5.21 9.63 20.50
C THR A 42 5.43 10.87 19.65
N ALA A 43 4.48 11.22 18.81
CA ALA A 43 4.48 12.45 18.06
C ALA A 43 3.39 13.40 18.60
N ASP A 44 3.58 14.69 18.39
CA ASP A 44 2.59 15.72 18.80
C ASP A 44 1.30 15.60 17.99
N ASP A 45 1.38 15.13 16.75
CA ASP A 45 0.22 14.94 15.85
C ASP A 45 0.43 13.77 14.89
N TYR A 46 -0.64 13.07 14.58
CA TYR A 46 -0.66 11.92 13.68
C TYR A 46 -1.64 12.15 12.54
N TYR A 47 -1.19 11.86 11.32
CA TYR A 47 -2.04 11.85 10.12
C TYR A 47 -2.14 10.44 9.57
N THR A 48 -3.24 9.73 9.90
CA THR A 48 -3.61 8.50 9.19
C THR A 48 -3.85 8.82 7.70
N PHE A 49 -3.87 7.81 6.86
CA PHE A 49 -4.12 8.04 5.43
C PHE A 49 -5.49 8.66 5.19
N LEU A 50 -6.51 8.19 5.89
CA LEU A 50 -7.85 8.78 5.86
C LEU A 50 -7.84 10.25 6.29
N ARG A 51 -7.20 10.58 7.40
CA ARG A 51 -7.09 11.96 7.89
C ARG A 51 -6.36 12.85 6.89
N GLY A 52 -5.29 12.35 6.29
CA GLY A 52 -4.53 13.07 5.26
C GLY A 52 -5.39 13.37 4.04
N ILE A 53 -6.09 12.37 3.51
CA ILE A 53 -6.97 12.52 2.36
C ILE A 53 -8.08 13.53 2.67
N ARG A 54 -8.73 13.44 3.83
CA ARG A 54 -9.76 14.41 4.28
C ARG A 54 -9.24 15.83 4.40
N SER A 55 -7.97 16.03 4.68
CA SER A 55 -7.37 17.36 4.82
C SER A 55 -7.14 18.08 3.49
N VAL A 56 -7.08 17.35 2.37
CA VAL A 56 -6.77 17.90 1.03
C VAL A 56 -7.97 17.82 0.08
N CYS A 57 -8.72 16.71 0.13
CA CYS A 57 -9.90 16.50 -0.70
C CYS A 57 -11.00 17.52 -0.36
N ARG A 58 -11.60 18.11 -1.39
CA ARG A 58 -12.72 19.08 -1.29
C ARG A 58 -14.06 18.45 -1.68
N GLY A 59 -14.03 17.28 -2.30
CA GLY A 59 -15.19 16.43 -2.56
C GLY A 59 -15.59 15.64 -1.31
N LYS A 60 -16.58 14.78 -1.45
CA LYS A 60 -17.01 13.88 -0.39
C LYS A 60 -15.96 12.79 -0.16
N VAL A 61 -15.61 12.52 1.09
CA VAL A 61 -14.74 11.41 1.50
C VAL A 61 -15.54 10.43 2.32
N ILE A 62 -15.82 9.27 1.75
CA ILE A 62 -16.52 8.17 2.42
C ILE A 62 -15.46 7.17 2.87
N TYR A 63 -15.59 6.63 4.06
CA TYR A 63 -14.67 5.64 4.61
C TYR A 63 -15.38 4.34 4.91
N ALA A 64 -14.73 3.23 4.57
CA ALA A 64 -15.11 1.90 5.03
C ALA A 64 -13.84 1.06 5.26
N ARG A 65 -13.81 0.31 6.35
CA ARG A 65 -12.69 -0.60 6.62
C ARG A 65 -12.60 -1.74 5.58
N GLY A 66 -13.72 -2.27 5.18
CA GLY A 66 -13.87 -3.27 4.13
C GLY A 66 -13.48 -4.70 4.52
N CYS A 67 -12.35 -4.90 5.17
CA CYS A 67 -11.88 -6.19 5.67
C CYS A 67 -10.92 -6.02 6.85
N HIS A 68 -10.48 -7.14 7.41
CA HIS A 68 -9.32 -7.20 8.31
C HIS A 68 -8.00 -7.19 7.53
N VAL A 69 -6.89 -7.07 8.26
CA VAL A 69 -5.56 -7.17 7.65
C VAL A 69 -5.28 -8.60 7.20
N THR A 70 -5.67 -9.59 8.00
CA THR A 70 -5.57 -11.04 7.68
C THR A 70 -6.87 -11.78 7.98
N GLU A 71 -6.96 -13.02 7.51
CA GLU A 71 -8.09 -13.92 7.71
C GLU A 71 -8.25 -14.34 9.17
N ASP A 72 -7.15 -14.45 9.92
CA ASP A 72 -7.14 -14.96 11.30
C ASP A 72 -7.79 -13.98 12.32
N GLU A 73 -8.04 -12.77 11.93
CA GLU A 73 -8.82 -11.82 12.74
C GLU A 73 -10.33 -12.11 12.71
N SER A 74 -10.74 -13.28 12.28
CA SER A 74 -12.13 -13.71 12.04
C SER A 74 -12.95 -13.93 13.31
N THR A 75 -12.77 -13.17 14.35
CA THR A 75 -13.71 -13.13 15.48
C THR A 75 -15.00 -12.36 15.20
N TRP A 76 -15.29 -12.09 13.93
CA TRP A 76 -16.56 -11.49 13.53
C TRP A 76 -17.70 -12.46 13.77
N ARG A 77 -18.20 -12.43 14.98
CA ARG A 77 -19.49 -13.02 15.31
C ARG A 77 -20.56 -12.00 14.95
N TYR A 78 -21.43 -12.38 14.00
CA TYR A 78 -22.69 -11.77 13.67
C TYR A 78 -22.68 -10.45 12.86
N SER A 79 -23.30 -10.53 11.69
CA SER A 79 -23.95 -9.48 10.89
C SER A 79 -23.12 -8.28 10.42
N GLU A 80 -21.93 -8.09 10.84
CA GLU A 80 -21.09 -7.06 10.29
C GLU A 80 -20.47 -7.58 9.00
N HIS A 81 -20.92 -7.04 7.89
CA HIS A 81 -20.33 -7.32 6.58
C HIS A 81 -19.53 -6.08 6.15
N PRO A 82 -18.29 -5.87 6.67
CA PRO A 82 -17.50 -4.68 6.35
C PRO A 82 -17.25 -4.54 4.85
N MET A 83 -17.20 -5.65 4.12
CA MET A 83 -17.10 -5.66 2.66
C MET A 83 -18.34 -5.02 2.00
N ARG A 84 -19.55 -5.25 2.52
CA ARG A 84 -20.76 -4.61 1.96
C ARG A 84 -20.74 -3.10 2.14
N GLU A 85 -20.28 -2.63 3.29
CA GLU A 85 -20.12 -1.19 3.54
C GLU A 85 -19.10 -0.57 2.58
N ALA A 86 -18.00 -1.29 2.32
CA ALA A 86 -17.00 -0.86 1.33
C ALA A 86 -17.58 -0.78 -0.08
N ILE A 87 -18.34 -1.79 -0.51
CA ILE A 87 -19.02 -1.79 -1.81
C ILE A 87 -19.97 -0.59 -1.94
N ILE A 88 -20.81 -0.35 -0.93
CA ILE A 88 -21.74 0.80 -0.92
C ILE A 88 -20.96 2.13 -0.98
N SER A 89 -19.88 2.23 -0.21
CA SER A 89 -19.01 3.42 -0.22
C SER A 89 -18.40 3.67 -1.60
N ALA A 90 -17.91 2.62 -2.24
CA ALA A 90 -17.35 2.68 -3.59
C ALA A 90 -18.41 3.09 -4.63
N MET A 91 -19.62 2.52 -4.55
CA MET A 91 -20.73 2.87 -5.46
C MET A 91 -21.09 4.36 -5.39
N GLN A 92 -20.96 5.00 -4.21
CA GLN A 92 -21.27 6.41 -3.97
C GLN A 92 -20.11 7.36 -4.27
N SER A 93 -18.99 6.88 -4.80
CA SER A 93 -17.80 7.66 -5.11
C SER A 93 -17.48 7.67 -6.60
N ASP A 94 -16.64 8.61 -7.01
CA ASP A 94 -16.10 8.69 -8.37
C ASP A 94 -14.85 7.81 -8.51
N ILE A 95 -14.06 7.72 -7.45
CA ILE A 95 -12.76 7.05 -7.38
C ILE A 95 -12.65 6.29 -6.05
N VAL A 96 -11.99 5.14 -6.09
CA VAL A 96 -11.70 4.36 -4.88
C VAL A 96 -10.20 4.43 -4.57
N ILE A 97 -9.87 4.79 -3.33
CA ILE A 97 -8.50 4.74 -2.78
C ILE A 97 -8.46 3.58 -1.80
N MET A 98 -7.74 2.52 -2.14
CA MET A 98 -7.63 1.31 -1.32
C MET A 98 -6.33 1.33 -0.51
N CYS A 99 -6.41 1.43 0.82
CA CYS A 99 -5.27 1.42 1.75
C CYS A 99 -5.10 0.01 2.32
N MET A 100 -4.29 -0.78 1.68
CA MET A 100 -4.12 -2.22 1.87
C MET A 100 -2.70 -2.54 2.29
N GLY A 101 -2.40 -3.82 2.46
CA GLY A 101 -1.07 -4.32 2.81
C GLY A 101 -1.05 -5.01 4.17
N ILE A 102 0.06 -4.92 4.85
CA ILE A 102 0.26 -5.52 6.18
C ILE A 102 0.47 -4.44 7.22
N ASN A 103 0.54 -4.83 8.48
CA ASN A 103 0.83 -3.92 9.58
C ASN A 103 1.99 -4.46 10.44
N PRO A 104 2.53 -3.70 11.38
CA PRO A 104 3.68 -4.11 12.17
C PRO A 104 3.47 -5.40 12.97
N SER A 105 2.22 -5.72 13.35
CA SER A 105 1.95 -6.95 14.12
C SER A 105 2.07 -8.23 13.29
N ILE A 106 1.93 -8.11 11.96
CA ILE A 106 2.01 -9.22 10.99
C ILE A 106 3.38 -9.25 10.33
N GLU A 107 4.00 -8.09 10.14
CA GLU A 107 5.35 -7.98 9.56
C GLU A 107 6.31 -8.93 10.27
N GLY A 108 6.11 -9.12 11.59
CA GLY A 108 6.97 -9.93 12.41
C GLY A 108 8.31 -9.27 12.69
N GLU A 109 9.01 -9.79 13.68
CA GLU A 109 10.43 -9.63 13.94
C GLU A 109 10.73 -10.69 15.00
N GLU A 110 11.36 -11.76 14.68
CA GLU A 110 11.78 -12.92 15.50
C GLU A 110 11.24 -12.95 16.95
N SER A 111 10.01 -12.54 17.13
CA SER A 111 9.34 -12.44 18.43
C SER A 111 8.40 -13.62 18.62
N LEU A 112 8.76 -14.49 19.55
CA LEU A 112 7.92 -15.61 19.99
C LEU A 112 6.68 -15.15 20.78
N SER A 113 6.44 -13.85 20.91
CA SER A 113 5.31 -13.32 21.65
C SER A 113 4.01 -13.44 20.87
N ARG A 114 3.00 -13.99 21.51
CA ARG A 114 1.60 -14.16 21.04
C ARG A 114 1.34 -15.18 19.93
N GLY A 115 2.14 -16.25 19.86
CA GLY A 115 1.84 -17.38 18.96
C GLY A 115 2.31 -17.19 17.51
N PHE A 116 3.02 -16.13 17.23
CA PHE A 116 3.72 -15.92 15.95
C PHE A 116 5.06 -16.66 15.98
N LYS A 117 5.38 -17.36 14.90
CA LYS A 117 6.59 -18.18 14.75
C LYS A 117 7.81 -17.41 14.27
N GLY A 118 7.93 -16.13 14.60
CA GLY A 118 9.05 -15.32 14.10
C GLY A 118 8.69 -14.46 12.91
N ASP A 119 9.59 -14.39 11.94
CA ASP A 119 9.42 -13.62 10.71
C ASP A 119 8.28 -14.17 9.83
N ARG A 120 7.76 -13.33 8.97
CA ARG A 120 6.72 -13.70 8.02
C ARG A 120 7.25 -14.74 7.01
N GLU A 121 6.51 -15.84 6.84
CA GLU A 121 6.90 -16.96 5.97
C GLU A 121 6.55 -16.73 4.49
N SER A 122 5.67 -15.77 4.18
CA SER A 122 5.14 -15.51 2.84
C SER A 122 5.12 -14.03 2.52
N ILE A 123 5.39 -13.67 1.27
CA ILE A 123 5.26 -12.30 0.77
C ILE A 123 3.93 -12.03 0.08
N GLU A 124 3.07 -13.02 -0.03
CA GLU A 124 1.76 -12.88 -0.68
C GLU A 124 0.87 -11.90 0.08
N MET A 125 0.06 -11.14 -0.67
CA MET A 125 -0.99 -10.28 -0.11
C MET A 125 -2.05 -11.17 0.58
N PRO A 126 -2.53 -10.82 1.79
CA PRO A 126 -3.60 -11.57 2.45
C PRO A 126 -4.83 -11.74 1.55
N LEU A 127 -5.35 -12.97 1.49
CA LEU A 127 -6.43 -13.34 0.56
C LEU A 127 -7.69 -12.49 0.74
N ILE A 128 -8.09 -12.22 1.99
CA ILE A 128 -9.27 -11.38 2.28
C ILE A 128 -9.16 -9.97 1.68
N GLN A 129 -7.95 -9.44 1.55
CA GLN A 129 -7.72 -8.15 0.91
C GLN A 129 -7.81 -8.25 -0.62
N GLN A 130 -7.36 -9.35 -1.19
CA GLN A 130 -7.51 -9.62 -2.63
C GLN A 130 -9.00 -9.80 -2.98
N GLU A 131 -9.76 -10.52 -2.17
CA GLU A 131 -11.21 -10.69 -2.33
C GLU A 131 -11.94 -9.34 -2.28
N LEU A 132 -11.60 -8.48 -1.32
CA LEU A 132 -12.17 -7.13 -1.25
C LEU A 132 -11.82 -6.31 -2.50
N PHE A 133 -10.57 -6.38 -2.97
CA PHE A 133 -10.16 -5.70 -4.19
C PHE A 133 -10.99 -6.15 -5.38
N ASP A 134 -11.18 -7.47 -5.55
CA ASP A 134 -11.94 -8.04 -6.67
C ASP A 134 -13.40 -7.62 -6.65
N GLU A 135 -14.03 -7.58 -5.47
CA GLU A 135 -15.41 -7.08 -5.34
C GLU A 135 -15.52 -5.59 -5.72
N ILE A 136 -14.56 -4.77 -5.30
CA ILE A 136 -14.53 -3.35 -5.67
C ILE A 136 -14.26 -3.17 -7.18
N LYS A 137 -13.37 -3.96 -7.76
CA LYS A 137 -13.03 -3.93 -9.19
C LYS A 137 -14.25 -4.18 -10.08
N LYS A 138 -15.17 -5.06 -9.68
CA LYS A 138 -16.42 -5.35 -10.42
C LYS A 138 -17.32 -4.12 -10.60
N LEU A 139 -17.16 -3.09 -9.80
CA LEU A 139 -17.92 -1.84 -9.91
C LEU A 139 -17.46 -0.96 -11.09
N GLY A 140 -16.34 -1.27 -11.72
CA GLY A 140 -15.78 -0.51 -12.85
C GLY A 140 -15.35 0.91 -12.48
N LYS A 141 -15.10 1.19 -11.20
CA LYS A 141 -14.57 2.48 -10.74
C LYS A 141 -13.05 2.52 -10.84
N PRO A 142 -12.43 3.67 -11.12
CA PRO A 142 -10.99 3.81 -11.03
C PRO A 142 -10.48 3.52 -9.63
N ILE A 143 -9.38 2.77 -9.52
CA ILE A 143 -8.78 2.33 -8.27
C ILE A 143 -7.35 2.85 -8.13
N VAL A 144 -7.10 3.59 -7.05
CA VAL A 144 -5.75 3.91 -6.57
C VAL A 144 -5.42 2.95 -5.43
N PHE A 145 -4.52 2.01 -5.68
CA PHE A 145 -4.08 1.03 -4.70
C PHE A 145 -2.86 1.55 -3.93
N ILE A 146 -2.96 1.58 -2.63
CA ILE A 146 -1.89 2.03 -1.72
C ILE A 146 -1.47 0.84 -0.89
N ASN A 147 -0.27 0.35 -1.13
CA ASN A 147 0.35 -0.68 -0.31
C ASN A 147 1.07 -0.06 0.88
N ILE A 148 0.74 -0.54 2.06
CA ILE A 148 1.39 -0.17 3.33
C ILE A 148 2.05 -1.43 3.88
N SER A 149 3.37 -1.45 3.88
CA SER A 149 4.17 -2.57 4.36
C SER A 149 5.61 -2.13 4.59
N GLY A 150 6.29 -2.64 5.60
CA GLY A 150 7.72 -2.37 5.82
C GLY A 150 8.62 -3.16 4.87
N SER A 151 8.16 -4.34 4.43
CA SER A 151 8.87 -5.25 3.54
C SER A 151 8.15 -5.46 2.21
N CYS A 152 8.75 -6.28 1.34
CA CYS A 152 8.14 -6.69 0.08
C CYS A 152 6.85 -7.48 0.33
N VAL A 153 5.80 -7.09 -0.40
CA VAL A 153 4.54 -7.83 -0.56
C VAL A 153 4.34 -8.05 -2.04
N ASP A 154 3.78 -9.20 -2.44
CA ASP A 154 3.41 -9.41 -3.84
C ASP A 154 2.33 -8.42 -4.27
N LEU A 155 2.67 -7.58 -5.22
CA LEU A 155 1.79 -6.56 -5.80
C LEU A 155 1.34 -6.91 -7.21
N SER A 156 1.56 -8.14 -7.69
CA SER A 156 1.23 -8.55 -9.07
C SER A 156 -0.25 -8.30 -9.38
N HIS A 157 -1.13 -8.65 -8.45
CA HIS A 157 -2.56 -8.48 -8.62
C HIS A 157 -2.97 -6.99 -8.73
N ALA A 158 -2.37 -6.13 -7.88
CA ALA A 158 -2.61 -4.69 -7.93
C ALA A 158 -1.99 -4.06 -9.19
N GLU A 159 -0.79 -4.50 -9.60
CA GLU A 159 -0.13 -4.05 -10.84
C GLU A 159 -0.99 -4.31 -12.07
N GLU A 160 -1.61 -5.48 -12.15
CA GLU A 160 -2.44 -5.85 -13.29
C GLU A 160 -3.80 -5.12 -13.30
N ASN A 161 -4.37 -4.84 -12.14
CA ASN A 161 -5.79 -4.51 -12.01
C ASN A 161 -6.10 -3.11 -11.50
N ALA A 162 -5.18 -2.41 -10.84
CA ALA A 162 -5.39 -1.04 -10.38
C ALA A 162 -4.95 -0.02 -11.43
N ASP A 163 -5.56 1.18 -11.43
CA ASP A 163 -5.19 2.28 -12.33
C ASP A 163 -3.95 3.04 -11.83
N ALA A 164 -3.70 3.03 -10.53
CA ALA A 164 -2.46 3.50 -9.93
C ALA A 164 -2.07 2.64 -8.72
N VAL A 165 -0.77 2.47 -8.50
CA VAL A 165 -0.19 1.73 -7.37
C VAL A 165 0.85 2.59 -6.68
N ILE A 166 0.75 2.72 -5.37
CA ILE A 166 1.67 3.48 -4.53
C ILE A 166 2.19 2.58 -3.39
N GLN A 167 3.48 2.62 -3.14
CA GLN A 167 4.11 2.03 -1.96
C GLN A 167 4.37 3.11 -0.91
N CYS A 168 3.81 2.95 0.29
CA CYS A 168 3.95 3.93 1.37
C CYS A 168 4.93 3.52 2.45
N PHE A 169 5.32 2.26 2.56
CA PHE A 169 6.04 1.73 3.72
C PHE A 169 5.32 2.08 5.05
N TYR A 170 6.05 2.31 6.13
CA TYR A 170 5.56 2.90 7.37
C TYR A 170 6.09 4.33 7.48
N PRO A 171 5.31 5.33 7.03
CA PRO A 171 5.85 6.63 6.61
C PRO A 171 6.05 7.65 7.75
N GLY A 172 5.80 7.24 9.00
CA GLY A 172 5.87 8.12 10.17
C GLY A 172 4.60 8.95 10.40
N ALA A 173 4.60 9.70 11.49
CA ALA A 173 3.42 10.39 12.02
C ALA A 173 2.67 11.26 10.98
N LEU A 174 3.37 11.89 10.06
CA LEU A 174 2.79 12.73 9.01
C LEU A 174 2.60 12.00 7.68
N GLY A 175 2.65 10.66 7.67
CA GLY A 175 2.59 9.83 6.48
C GLY A 175 1.33 10.04 5.65
N GLY A 176 0.16 10.08 6.28
CA GLY A 176 -1.10 10.31 5.58
C GLY A 176 -1.18 11.68 4.91
N ARG A 177 -0.58 12.72 5.52
CA ARG A 177 -0.48 14.03 4.88
C ARG A 177 0.41 14.00 3.65
N ALA A 178 1.57 13.34 3.76
CA ALA A 178 2.50 13.21 2.65
C ALA A 178 1.89 12.43 1.47
N LEU A 179 1.15 11.34 1.77
CA LEU A 179 0.42 10.60 0.75
C LEU A 179 -0.63 11.48 0.08
N ALA A 180 -1.45 12.19 0.85
CA ALA A 180 -2.49 13.06 0.29
C ALA A 180 -1.92 14.17 -0.59
N ASP A 181 -0.79 14.76 -0.21
CA ASP A 181 -0.10 15.76 -1.02
C ASP A 181 0.33 15.21 -2.39
N ILE A 182 0.76 13.95 -2.44
CA ILE A 182 1.11 13.27 -3.69
C ILE A 182 -0.15 12.92 -4.48
N VAL A 183 -1.12 12.24 -3.86
CA VAL A 183 -2.34 11.79 -4.53
C VAL A 183 -3.09 12.94 -5.20
N PHE A 184 -3.14 14.11 -4.56
CA PHE A 184 -3.83 15.29 -5.07
C PHE A 184 -2.89 16.34 -5.75
N GLY A 185 -1.65 15.98 -6.05
CA GLY A 185 -0.73 16.78 -6.85
C GLY A 185 -0.16 18.02 -6.17
N ASN A 186 -0.25 18.16 -4.85
CA ASN A 186 0.44 19.22 -4.11
C ASN A 186 1.97 19.04 -4.16
N LYS A 187 2.42 17.79 -4.30
CA LYS A 187 3.82 17.38 -4.47
C LYS A 187 3.92 16.32 -5.54
N SER A 188 4.93 16.38 -6.37
CA SER A 188 5.29 15.29 -7.28
C SER A 188 5.98 14.18 -6.51
N PRO A 189 5.64 12.90 -6.75
CA PRO A 189 6.37 11.79 -6.16
C PRO A 189 7.82 11.76 -6.65
N SER A 190 8.74 11.44 -5.75
CA SER A 190 10.18 11.36 -6.04
C SER A 190 10.84 10.13 -5.41
N GLY A 191 10.08 9.35 -4.64
CA GLY A 191 10.57 8.11 -4.02
C GLY A 191 10.99 7.08 -5.04
N ARG A 192 11.95 6.23 -4.65
CA ARG A 192 12.41 5.06 -5.42
C ARG A 192 12.45 3.86 -4.49
N LEU A 193 12.12 2.70 -5.02
CA LEU A 193 12.17 1.46 -4.25
C LEU A 193 13.59 1.16 -3.78
N PRO A 194 13.83 0.99 -2.48
CA PRO A 194 15.14 0.61 -1.95
C PRO A 194 15.38 -0.90 -1.97
N VAL A 195 14.41 -1.68 -2.46
CA VAL A 195 14.44 -3.15 -2.54
C VAL A 195 13.77 -3.63 -3.82
N THR A 196 14.00 -4.88 -4.19
CA THR A 196 13.29 -5.57 -5.27
C THR A 196 11.97 -6.11 -4.75
N PHE A 197 10.87 -5.91 -5.48
CA PHE A 197 9.56 -6.48 -5.20
C PHE A 197 9.36 -7.73 -6.05
N TYR A 198 9.38 -8.89 -5.41
CA TYR A 198 9.19 -10.19 -6.04
C TYR A 198 7.71 -10.50 -6.26
N LYS A 199 7.42 -11.48 -7.13
CA LYS A 199 6.07 -11.93 -7.45
C LYS A 199 5.53 -12.97 -6.48
N SER A 200 6.42 -13.76 -5.90
CA SER A 200 6.04 -14.87 -5.04
C SER A 200 7.17 -15.23 -4.10
N THR A 201 6.83 -15.81 -2.98
CA THR A 201 7.79 -16.41 -2.04
C THR A 201 8.66 -17.46 -2.74
N SER A 202 8.13 -18.16 -3.75
CA SER A 202 8.88 -19.14 -4.54
C SER A 202 10.01 -18.54 -5.39
N ASP A 203 10.03 -17.23 -5.60
CA ASP A 203 11.13 -16.53 -6.26
C ASP A 203 12.37 -16.37 -5.35
N LEU A 204 12.20 -16.61 -4.05
CA LEU A 204 13.25 -16.45 -3.06
C LEU A 204 14.00 -17.79 -2.85
N PRO A 205 15.32 -17.78 -2.72
CA PRO A 205 16.08 -18.94 -2.27
C PRO A 205 15.67 -19.36 -0.85
N ASP A 206 15.99 -20.62 -0.48
CA ASP A 206 15.75 -21.13 0.87
C ASP A 206 16.28 -20.15 1.94
N PHE A 207 15.54 -19.99 3.02
CA PHE A 207 15.90 -19.05 4.09
C PHE A 207 17.27 -19.35 4.72
N SER A 208 17.66 -20.61 4.78
CA SER A 208 18.97 -21.05 5.29
C SER A 208 20.14 -20.86 4.30
N ASP A 209 19.85 -20.53 3.03
CA ASP A 209 20.87 -20.21 2.06
C ASP A 209 21.32 -18.76 2.20
N TYR A 210 22.45 -18.54 2.85
CA TYR A 210 23.08 -17.23 3.04
C TYR A 210 23.95 -16.79 1.85
N SER A 211 24.00 -17.55 0.75
CA SER A 211 24.60 -17.06 -0.47
C SER A 211 23.76 -15.93 -1.06
N MET A 212 24.41 -15.01 -1.77
CA MET A 212 23.68 -13.93 -2.47
C MET A 212 23.10 -14.38 -3.83
N LYS A 213 23.34 -15.62 -4.25
CA LYS A 213 22.86 -16.14 -5.52
C LYS A 213 21.35 -16.10 -5.61
N GLY A 214 20.81 -15.58 -6.70
CA GLY A 214 19.37 -15.47 -6.92
C GLY A 214 18.65 -14.42 -6.05
N ARG A 215 19.38 -13.57 -5.30
CA ARG A 215 18.81 -12.56 -4.41
C ARG A 215 19.04 -11.14 -4.92
N THR A 216 18.13 -10.23 -4.54
CA THR A 216 18.22 -8.78 -4.73
C THR A 216 18.34 -8.34 -6.19
N TYR A 217 18.39 -7.04 -6.42
CA TYR A 217 18.56 -6.44 -7.75
C TYR A 217 19.81 -6.93 -8.49
N ARG A 218 20.80 -7.42 -7.75
CA ARG A 218 22.14 -7.75 -8.27
C ARG A 218 22.22 -9.14 -8.84
N PHE A 219 21.52 -10.11 -8.26
CA PHE A 219 21.67 -11.51 -8.59
C PHE A 219 20.36 -12.24 -8.91
N PHE A 220 19.21 -11.57 -8.78
CA PHE A 220 17.95 -12.14 -9.18
C PHE A 220 17.81 -12.11 -10.70
N GLU A 221 17.69 -13.28 -11.30
CA GLU A 221 17.60 -13.45 -12.76
C GLU A 221 16.15 -13.46 -13.26
N GLY A 222 15.17 -13.57 -12.35
CA GLY A 222 13.75 -13.55 -12.68
C GLY A 222 13.23 -12.16 -13.05
N LYS A 223 11.92 -12.08 -13.34
CA LYS A 223 11.23 -10.82 -13.62
C LYS A 223 10.45 -10.40 -12.37
N PRO A 224 10.94 -9.46 -11.57
CA PRO A 224 10.21 -8.98 -10.40
C PRO A 224 8.96 -8.18 -10.82
N VAL A 225 8.02 -7.95 -9.88
CA VAL A 225 6.91 -7.01 -10.09
C VAL A 225 7.49 -5.61 -10.29
N TYR A 226 8.32 -5.18 -9.35
CA TYR A 226 9.04 -3.90 -9.46
C TYR A 226 10.52 -4.08 -9.12
N ARG A 227 11.35 -3.44 -9.91
CA ARG A 227 12.81 -3.49 -9.71
C ARG A 227 13.25 -2.52 -8.62
N PHE A 228 14.36 -2.83 -7.97
CA PHE A 228 15.11 -1.85 -7.18
C PHE A 228 15.30 -0.54 -7.97
N GLY A 229 15.12 0.59 -7.31
CA GLY A 229 15.23 1.91 -7.93
C GLY A 229 14.00 2.35 -8.74
N HIS A 230 12.98 1.48 -8.89
CA HIS A 230 11.75 1.86 -9.59
C HIS A 230 10.97 2.93 -8.81
N GLY A 231 10.36 3.83 -9.56
CA GLY A 231 9.45 4.87 -9.09
C GLY A 231 9.16 5.86 -10.20
N LEU A 232 7.93 6.34 -10.23
CA LEU A 232 7.45 7.31 -11.20
C LEU A 232 7.39 8.72 -10.58
N THR A 233 7.25 9.71 -11.44
CA THR A 233 7.06 11.12 -11.05
C THR A 233 6.03 11.77 -11.96
N TYR A 234 5.42 12.87 -11.53
CA TYR A 234 4.56 13.67 -12.39
C TYR A 234 5.35 14.62 -13.31
N ALA A 235 6.64 14.82 -13.01
CA ALA A 235 7.52 15.65 -13.83
C ALA A 235 7.97 14.88 -15.08
N ASP A 236 8.04 15.58 -16.20
CA ASP A 236 8.68 15.07 -17.42
C ASP A 236 10.18 15.35 -17.32
N ILE A 237 10.96 14.32 -16.98
CA ILE A 237 12.41 14.41 -16.79
C ILE A 237 13.08 13.96 -18.07
N LYS A 238 13.91 14.83 -18.66
CA LYS A 238 14.81 14.50 -19.77
C LYS A 238 16.23 14.42 -19.26
N GLU A 239 16.90 13.32 -19.56
CA GLU A 239 18.31 13.14 -19.29
C GLU A 239 19.09 13.26 -20.61
N GLU A 240 20.09 14.11 -20.62
CA GLU A 240 20.98 14.31 -21.78
C GLU A 240 22.43 14.16 -21.32
N TRP A 241 23.21 13.46 -22.12
CA TRP A 241 24.67 13.42 -21.92
C TRP A 241 25.24 14.78 -22.35
N ILE A 242 26.06 15.36 -21.50
CA ILE A 242 26.84 16.56 -21.83
C ILE A 242 28.26 16.12 -22.05
N ASP A 243 28.77 16.30 -23.28
CA ASP A 243 30.16 15.99 -23.65
C ASP A 243 31.13 17.02 -23.04
#